data_ac95c96cefd27e3d179ca20d6cc74361
#
_entry.id   ac95c96cefd27e3d179ca20d6cc74361
#
_cell.length_a   1.000
_cell.length_b   1.000
_cell.length_c   1.000
_cell.angle_alpha   90.00
_cell.angle_beta   90.00
_cell.angle_gamma   90.00
#
_symmetry.space_group_name_H-M   'P 1'
#
loop_
_entity.id
_entity.type
_entity.pdbx_description
1 polymer ?
#
loop_
_entity_poly.entity_id
_entity_poly.type
_entity_poly.pdbx_seq_one_letter_code
_entity_poly.pdbx_strand_id
1 'polypeptide(L)'
;MRAALCLPLLLVAARGTQLPLQVNNQFLSQGDHSLSWDKDPDVDATGNRIFTSVSELMQLWAGTIVIQGQSLAPCIIPAGTVFYHGRGSPLLPTVPEWLGFDFEHAYPFAFGANAHVLTLASHRALRILYFDGLSAHHSIQSQSIIMNGEVIPGSDRIPTLEIGERLCAWGKKHGVDGFIRMEAHFELIECDFADSFTLLEASRVLPQEERTHKDGGGRRGPGPRTPVPRPQGWIGALPTESWDELQIAGKWHDFAPGETRVRPVYSKFVTFYDPAVTSLIARRRGESREKHTLTGLTREDAQMKLRELEEAVARPWDEGSAVDWASIVHVVVERYGERLAVLEHTLSAAAVDNAAAAAFHARQQVLTMLMPHFTTSDTPGNTTSTSSRAWLTPVVARCAAIHTRVISVFQGTLTKQEEMIKGAVDDVLQQICRRLARMFQIALGVEDPAMNVNFAKEEIRAMEVVTEMHAELRALMEWLDCTQVWVRCWPACGVEEICAVPGNGRPGRNPTCVRRPNI
;
A
#
# COMPACT_ATOMS: atom_id res chain seq x y z
N MET A 1 -66.71 17.69 3.93
CA MET A 1 -65.78 18.77 3.58
C MET A 1 -64.47 18.55 4.35
N ARG A 2 -63.44 18.02 3.70
CA ARG A 2 -62.09 17.91 4.27
C ARG A 2 -61.19 18.71 3.36
N ALA A 3 -60.64 19.80 3.89
CA ALA A 3 -59.69 20.64 3.20
C ALA A 3 -58.32 19.99 3.25
N ALA A 4 -57.72 19.72 2.09
CA ALA A 4 -56.34 19.29 1.94
C ALA A 4 -55.45 20.54 1.91
N LEU A 5 -54.54 20.66 2.89
CA LEU A 5 -53.45 21.63 2.86
C LEU A 5 -52.32 21.09 1.96
N CYS A 6 -52.15 21.70 0.83
CA CYS A 6 -50.90 21.54 0.02
C CYS A 6 -49.84 22.47 0.60
N LEU A 7 -48.76 21.90 1.15
CA LEU A 7 -47.53 22.61 1.43
C LEU A 7 -46.71 22.69 0.11
N PRO A 8 -46.24 23.87 -0.30
CA PRO A 8 -45.30 23.95 -1.43
C PRO A 8 -43.91 23.52 -0.99
N LEU A 9 -43.36 22.49 -1.62
CA LEU A 9 -41.93 22.16 -1.57
C LEU A 9 -41.13 23.30 -2.22
N LEU A 10 -40.41 24.06 -1.42
CA LEU A 10 -39.37 24.96 -1.88
C LEU A 10 -38.18 24.13 -2.35
N LEU A 11 -38.05 23.93 -3.66
CA LEU A 11 -36.84 23.47 -4.31
C LEU A 11 -35.80 24.61 -4.22
N VAL A 12 -34.91 24.53 -3.26
CA VAL A 12 -33.66 25.33 -3.26
C VAL A 12 -32.78 24.75 -4.35
N ALA A 13 -32.82 25.33 -5.54
CA ALA A 13 -31.83 25.06 -6.58
C ALA A 13 -30.48 25.61 -6.08
N ALA A 14 -29.60 24.73 -5.58
CA ALA A 14 -28.20 25.05 -5.38
C ALA A 14 -27.60 25.36 -6.76
N ARG A 15 -27.53 26.62 -7.12
CA ARG A 15 -26.70 27.08 -8.24
C ARG A 15 -25.25 26.87 -7.82
N GLY A 16 -24.65 25.76 -8.26
CA GLY A 16 -23.23 25.58 -8.22
C GLY A 16 -22.58 26.69 -9.08
N THR A 17 -22.17 27.76 -8.45
CA THR A 17 -21.26 28.70 -9.07
C THR A 17 -19.93 27.97 -9.24
N GLN A 18 -19.61 27.54 -10.47
CA GLN A 18 -18.26 27.21 -10.84
C GLN A 18 -17.41 28.46 -10.60
N LEU A 19 -16.70 28.47 -9.48
CA LEU A 19 -15.65 29.48 -9.29
C LEU A 19 -14.58 29.20 -10.36
N PRO A 20 -14.26 30.16 -11.25
CA PRO A 20 -13.13 29.98 -12.14
C PRO A 20 -11.91 29.77 -11.25
N LEU A 21 -11.19 28.66 -11.48
CA LEU A 21 -9.88 28.42 -10.89
C LEU A 21 -8.94 29.55 -11.34
N GLN A 22 -8.94 30.64 -10.62
CA GLN A 22 -7.90 31.64 -10.74
C GLN A 22 -6.63 31.00 -10.25
N VAL A 23 -5.82 30.55 -11.21
CA VAL A 23 -4.45 30.16 -10.97
C VAL A 23 -3.77 31.41 -10.38
N ASN A 24 -3.61 31.41 -9.07
CA ASN A 24 -2.91 32.48 -8.38
C ASN A 24 -1.44 32.34 -8.77
N ASN A 25 -1.00 33.11 -9.78
CA ASN A 25 0.38 33.11 -10.28
C ASN A 25 1.39 33.62 -9.24
N GLN A 26 0.98 33.84 -8.00
CA GLN A 26 1.86 34.29 -6.92
C GLN A 26 2.94 33.27 -6.53
N PHE A 27 2.81 32.01 -6.92
CA PHE A 27 3.88 31.02 -6.71
C PHE A 27 5.00 31.08 -7.78
N LEU A 28 4.84 31.89 -8.84
CA LEU A 28 5.81 32.00 -9.92
C LEU A 28 6.65 33.28 -9.89
N SER A 29 6.46 34.14 -8.91
CA SER A 29 7.20 35.41 -8.80
C SER A 29 7.95 35.46 -7.47
N GLN A 30 9.21 35.26 -7.51
CA GLN A 30 10.32 35.97 -6.85
C GLN A 30 11.47 35.03 -6.44
N GLY A 31 12.65 35.37 -6.96
CA GLY A 31 13.92 34.82 -6.51
C GLY A 31 14.48 33.72 -7.40
N ASP A 32 15.76 33.62 -7.40
CA ASP A 32 16.63 32.72 -8.15
C ASP A 32 16.34 31.20 -7.89
N HIS A 33 15.10 30.77 -8.10
CA HIS A 33 14.62 29.39 -7.93
C HIS A 33 14.69 28.59 -9.22
N SER A 34 15.38 29.09 -10.25
CA SER A 34 15.34 28.54 -11.61
C SER A 34 15.77 27.07 -11.72
N LEU A 35 16.49 26.55 -10.74
CA LEU A 35 16.93 25.15 -10.71
C LEU A 35 16.65 24.44 -9.37
N SER A 36 15.84 24.99 -8.49
CA SER A 36 15.53 24.36 -7.20
C SER A 36 14.84 23.00 -7.37
N TRP A 37 14.05 22.84 -8.42
CA TRP A 37 13.38 21.59 -8.77
C TRP A 37 14.35 20.50 -9.24
N ASP A 38 15.57 20.85 -9.69
CA ASP A 38 16.55 19.92 -10.25
C ASP A 38 17.53 19.36 -9.19
N LYS A 39 17.22 19.51 -7.92
CA LYS A 39 18.00 18.96 -6.80
C LYS A 39 17.58 17.54 -6.49
N ASP A 40 18.56 16.68 -6.15
CA ASP A 40 18.28 15.38 -5.59
C ASP A 40 17.59 15.52 -4.21
N PRO A 41 16.71 14.57 -3.85
CA PRO A 41 16.13 14.56 -2.52
C PRO A 41 17.22 14.42 -1.46
N ASP A 42 16.94 14.91 -0.26
CA ASP A 42 17.81 14.67 0.88
C ASP A 42 17.98 13.16 1.08
N VAL A 43 19.19 12.73 1.44
CA VAL A 43 19.50 11.31 1.67
C VAL A 43 18.67 10.69 2.79
N ASP A 44 18.20 11.50 3.71
CA ASP A 44 17.36 11.11 4.84
C ASP A 44 15.86 11.40 4.62
N ALA A 45 15.48 11.88 3.42
CA ALA A 45 14.08 12.11 3.07
C ALA A 45 13.28 10.79 3.12
N THR A 46 12.11 10.85 3.74
CA THR A 46 11.23 9.70 3.95
C THR A 46 9.90 9.80 3.21
N GLY A 47 9.68 10.85 2.42
CA GLY A 47 8.42 11.11 1.71
C GLY A 47 7.98 9.94 0.81
N ASN A 48 8.92 9.35 0.06
CA ASN A 48 8.68 8.15 -0.74
C ASN A 48 8.16 6.98 0.10
N ARG A 49 8.69 6.78 1.31
CA ARG A 49 8.33 5.65 2.20
C ARG A 49 7.00 5.86 2.88
N ILE A 50 6.70 7.10 3.28
CA ILE A 50 5.38 7.49 3.80
C ILE A 50 4.33 7.32 2.71
N PHE A 51 4.59 7.81 1.49
CA PHE A 51 3.71 7.64 0.33
C PHE A 51 3.42 6.16 0.07
N THR A 52 4.47 5.34 0.01
CA THR A 52 4.32 3.91 -0.26
C THR A 52 3.54 3.22 0.86
N SER A 53 3.82 3.53 2.13
CA SER A 53 3.05 2.98 3.26
C SER A 53 1.55 3.32 3.16
N VAL A 54 1.21 4.55 2.74
CA VAL A 54 -0.19 4.95 2.54
C VAL A 54 -0.82 4.24 1.35
N SER A 55 -0.09 4.09 0.24
CA SER A 55 -0.60 3.42 -0.96
C SER A 55 -0.83 1.92 -0.78
N GLU A 56 -0.11 1.30 0.14
CA GLU A 56 -0.14 -0.13 0.42
C GLU A 56 -1.15 -0.54 1.50
N LEU A 57 -1.76 0.44 2.19
CA LEU A 57 -2.75 0.12 3.22
C LEU A 57 -3.83 -0.80 2.67
N MET A 58 -4.12 -1.85 3.43
CA MET A 58 -5.11 -2.88 3.07
C MET A 58 -4.76 -3.70 1.83
N GLN A 59 -3.52 -3.72 1.37
CA GLN A 59 -3.05 -4.60 0.31
C GLN A 59 -2.18 -5.71 0.89
N LEU A 60 -2.49 -6.96 0.52
CA LEU A 60 -1.75 -8.13 1.03
C LEU A 60 -0.33 -8.18 0.48
N TRP A 61 -0.18 -7.85 -0.81
CA TRP A 61 1.09 -7.91 -1.54
C TRP A 61 2.22 -7.18 -0.83
N ALA A 62 1.97 -5.95 -0.46
CA ALA A 62 2.96 -5.08 0.16
C ALA A 62 3.49 -5.64 1.49
N GLY A 63 2.60 -6.18 2.32
CA GLY A 63 2.98 -6.79 3.59
C GLY A 63 3.84 -8.03 3.45
N THR A 64 3.76 -8.75 2.32
CA THR A 64 4.61 -9.93 2.08
C THR A 64 6.03 -9.55 1.65
N ILE A 65 6.22 -8.35 1.11
CA ILE A 65 7.55 -7.81 0.76
C ILE A 65 8.18 -7.14 1.99
N VAL A 66 7.45 -6.24 2.62
CA VAL A 66 7.89 -5.51 3.81
C VAL A 66 7.34 -6.21 5.05
N ILE A 67 8.04 -7.27 5.46
CA ILE A 67 7.62 -8.14 6.56
C ILE A 67 7.43 -7.35 7.87
N GLN A 68 8.35 -6.42 8.15
CA GLN A 68 8.31 -5.63 9.38
C GLN A 68 7.47 -4.37 9.20
N GLY A 69 6.29 -4.34 9.82
CA GLY A 69 5.39 -3.19 9.76
C GLY A 69 6.02 -1.89 10.28
N GLN A 70 5.70 -0.81 9.61
CA GLN A 70 6.23 0.53 9.88
C GLN A 70 5.14 1.55 10.18
N SER A 71 3.87 1.13 10.15
CA SER A 71 2.74 2.04 10.30
C SER A 71 1.64 1.46 11.18
N LEU A 72 0.90 2.37 11.79
CA LEU A 72 -0.27 2.12 12.62
C LEU A 72 -1.42 2.93 12.02
N ALA A 73 -2.43 2.25 11.47
CA ALA A 73 -3.54 2.92 10.81
C ALA A 73 -4.85 2.65 11.56
N PRO A 74 -5.42 3.64 12.28
CA PRO A 74 -6.79 3.58 12.73
C PRO A 74 -7.74 3.44 11.55
N CYS A 75 -8.69 2.51 11.64
CA CYS A 75 -9.61 2.15 10.57
C CYS A 75 -11.04 2.01 11.10
N ILE A 76 -12.02 2.13 10.21
CA ILE A 76 -13.43 1.85 10.51
C ILE A 76 -13.87 0.65 9.66
N ILE A 77 -14.50 -0.32 10.31
CA ILE A 77 -15.24 -1.39 9.65
C ILE A 77 -16.73 -1.03 9.72
N PRO A 78 -17.43 -0.94 8.58
CA PRO A 78 -18.88 -0.62 8.58
C PRO A 78 -19.72 -1.68 9.28
N ALA A 79 -20.86 -1.29 9.83
CA ALA A 79 -21.88 -2.22 10.26
C ALA A 79 -22.34 -3.11 9.08
N GLY A 80 -22.67 -4.37 9.36
CA GLY A 80 -23.07 -5.35 8.34
C GLY A 80 -21.90 -6.04 7.64
N THR A 81 -20.64 -5.77 8.02
CA THR A 81 -19.48 -6.49 7.49
C THR A 81 -19.50 -7.93 8.02
N VAL A 82 -19.33 -8.89 7.11
CA VAL A 82 -19.33 -10.31 7.42
C VAL A 82 -17.94 -10.82 7.69
N PHE A 83 -17.81 -11.67 8.71
CA PHE A 83 -16.58 -12.32 9.14
C PHE A 83 -16.80 -13.80 9.37
N TYR A 84 -15.71 -14.54 9.38
CA TYR A 84 -15.70 -15.96 9.59
C TYR A 84 -14.75 -16.35 10.72
N HIS A 85 -15.14 -17.36 11.51
CA HIS A 85 -14.32 -17.86 12.60
C HIS A 85 -14.36 -19.39 12.66
N GLY A 86 -13.22 -20.02 12.39
CA GLY A 86 -13.08 -21.47 12.48
C GLY A 86 -12.72 -21.92 13.90
N ARG A 87 -13.51 -22.84 14.47
CA ARG A 87 -13.27 -23.36 15.82
C ARG A 87 -13.93 -24.72 16.08
N GLY A 88 -13.60 -25.34 17.19
CA GLY A 88 -14.20 -26.60 17.65
C GLY A 88 -15.52 -26.46 18.42
N SER A 89 -16.24 -25.34 18.29
CA SER A 89 -17.46 -25.05 19.05
C SER A 89 -18.42 -24.17 18.25
N PRO A 90 -19.75 -24.38 18.32
CA PRO A 90 -20.75 -23.50 17.70
C PRO A 90 -21.02 -22.20 18.46
N LEU A 91 -20.39 -22.01 19.64
CA LEU A 91 -20.65 -20.86 20.49
C LEU A 91 -19.69 -19.70 20.16
N LEU A 92 -20.15 -18.47 20.37
CA LEU A 92 -19.28 -17.28 20.28
C LEU A 92 -18.11 -17.40 21.27
N PRO A 93 -16.91 -16.90 20.90
CA PRO A 93 -15.82 -16.72 21.85
C PRO A 93 -16.21 -15.76 22.99
N THR A 94 -15.69 -16.02 24.17
CA THR A 94 -15.85 -15.17 25.36
C THR A 94 -14.56 -14.46 25.77
N VAL A 95 -13.50 -14.67 25.00
CA VAL A 95 -12.20 -14.04 25.15
C VAL A 95 -11.77 -13.47 23.79
N PRO A 96 -10.78 -12.58 23.74
CA PRO A 96 -10.25 -12.11 22.47
C PRO A 96 -9.77 -13.27 21.60
N GLU A 97 -10.33 -13.36 20.42
CA GLU A 97 -9.92 -14.31 19.38
C GLU A 97 -9.90 -13.60 18.03
N TRP A 98 -9.34 -14.22 17.00
CA TRP A 98 -9.24 -13.63 15.69
C TRP A 98 -10.35 -14.14 14.74
N LEU A 99 -10.69 -13.31 13.76
CA LEU A 99 -11.68 -13.54 12.71
C LEU A 99 -11.03 -13.39 11.33
N GLY A 100 -11.34 -14.30 10.41
CA GLY A 100 -11.02 -14.11 8.99
C GLY A 100 -12.04 -13.21 8.30
N PHE A 101 -11.58 -12.38 7.39
CA PHE A 101 -12.43 -11.67 6.44
C PHE A 101 -13.00 -12.61 5.38
N ASP A 102 -12.34 -13.75 5.17
CA ASP A 102 -12.64 -14.74 4.15
C ASP A 102 -12.89 -16.11 4.78
N PHE A 103 -13.86 -16.82 4.24
CA PHE A 103 -14.18 -18.18 4.67
C PHE A 103 -12.95 -19.08 4.55
N GLU A 104 -12.22 -18.94 3.45
CA GLU A 104 -11.02 -19.70 3.12
C GLU A 104 -9.91 -19.53 4.14
N HIS A 105 -9.81 -18.35 4.72
CA HIS A 105 -8.85 -18.10 5.81
C HIS A 105 -9.30 -18.69 7.15
N ALA A 106 -10.59 -18.65 7.45
CA ALA A 106 -11.15 -19.14 8.72
C ALA A 106 -11.29 -20.66 8.77
N TYR A 107 -11.62 -21.29 7.64
CA TYR A 107 -11.89 -22.74 7.55
C TYR A 107 -10.77 -23.63 8.11
N PRO A 108 -9.47 -23.36 7.90
CA PRO A 108 -8.36 -24.15 8.44
C PRO A 108 -8.33 -24.30 9.94
N PHE A 109 -8.94 -23.40 10.65
CA PHE A 109 -8.96 -23.39 12.11
C PHE A 109 -10.21 -24.09 12.68
N ALA A 110 -11.10 -24.56 11.81
CA ALA A 110 -12.18 -25.45 12.15
C ALA A 110 -11.68 -26.90 12.20
N PHE A 111 -11.14 -27.31 13.34
CA PHE A 111 -10.56 -28.65 13.51
C PHE A 111 -11.24 -29.44 14.64
N GLY A 112 -10.95 -30.75 14.68
CA GLY A 112 -11.50 -31.68 15.63
C GLY A 112 -12.90 -32.19 15.26
N ALA A 113 -13.44 -33.10 16.10
CA ALA A 113 -14.73 -33.74 15.86
C ALA A 113 -15.94 -32.80 15.82
N ASN A 114 -15.78 -31.59 16.38
CA ASN A 114 -16.78 -30.55 16.48
C ASN A 114 -16.41 -29.30 15.69
N ALA A 115 -15.77 -29.49 14.54
CA ALA A 115 -15.35 -28.40 13.66
C ALA A 115 -16.54 -27.56 13.20
N HIS A 116 -16.52 -26.26 13.48
CA HIS A 116 -17.51 -25.30 13.05
C HIS A 116 -16.83 -24.08 12.44
N VAL A 117 -17.47 -23.49 11.44
CA VAL A 117 -17.21 -22.13 11.00
C VAL A 117 -18.40 -21.28 11.42
N LEU A 118 -18.14 -20.26 12.21
CA LEU A 118 -19.11 -19.26 12.58
C LEU A 118 -19.13 -18.18 11.52
N THR A 119 -20.30 -17.81 11.03
CA THR A 119 -20.51 -16.63 10.19
C THR A 119 -21.08 -15.52 11.06
N LEU A 120 -20.40 -14.40 11.11
CA LEU A 120 -20.68 -13.28 11.99
C LEU A 120 -20.89 -12.01 11.17
N ALA A 121 -21.79 -11.14 11.60
CA ALA A 121 -21.92 -9.79 11.03
C ALA A 121 -21.72 -8.74 12.11
N SER A 122 -20.93 -7.71 11.82
CA SER A 122 -20.82 -6.56 12.71
C SER A 122 -22.16 -5.84 12.80
N HIS A 123 -22.72 -5.66 13.99
CA HIS A 123 -24.02 -4.99 14.16
C HIS A 123 -23.88 -3.46 14.33
N ARG A 124 -22.66 -2.98 14.49
CA ARG A 124 -22.31 -1.56 14.51
C ARG A 124 -21.01 -1.31 13.74
N ALA A 125 -20.68 -0.06 13.49
CA ALA A 125 -19.34 0.28 12.99
C ALA A 125 -18.30 -0.01 14.08
N LEU A 126 -17.17 -0.62 13.68
CA LEU A 126 -16.07 -0.96 14.59
C LEU A 126 -14.89 -0.03 14.37
N ARG A 127 -14.25 0.38 15.45
CA ARG A 127 -13.04 1.20 15.49
C ARG A 127 -11.86 0.29 15.68
N ILE A 128 -11.03 0.20 14.67
CA ILE A 128 -9.98 -0.82 14.58
C ILE A 128 -8.63 -0.16 14.42
N LEU A 129 -7.57 -0.79 14.92
CA LEU A 129 -6.20 -0.42 14.62
C LEU A 129 -5.57 -1.48 13.72
N TYR A 130 -5.09 -1.07 12.55
CA TYR A 130 -4.37 -1.92 11.60
C TYR A 130 -2.85 -1.79 11.79
N PHE A 131 -2.19 -2.95 11.84
CA PHE A 131 -0.73 -3.09 11.79
C PHE A 131 -0.32 -3.55 10.39
N ASP A 132 0.46 -2.75 9.69
CA ASP A 132 1.00 -3.15 8.38
C ASP A 132 2.09 -4.23 8.50
N GLY A 133 2.55 -4.76 7.35
CA GLY A 133 3.50 -5.87 7.28
C GLY A 133 2.88 -7.22 7.60
N LEU A 134 3.70 -8.29 7.71
CA LEU A 134 3.28 -9.62 8.17
C LEU A 134 3.11 -9.66 9.69
N SER A 135 2.19 -8.84 10.18
CA SER A 135 2.06 -8.49 11.59
C SER A 135 1.45 -9.61 12.46
N ALA A 136 0.94 -10.70 11.88
CA ALA A 136 0.43 -11.83 12.63
C ALA A 136 1.54 -12.77 13.13
N HIS A 137 2.62 -12.96 12.36
CA HIS A 137 3.65 -13.97 12.67
C HIS A 137 5.06 -13.44 12.78
N HIS A 138 5.43 -12.44 11.96
CA HIS A 138 6.84 -12.06 11.80
C HIS A 138 7.15 -10.64 12.27
N SER A 139 6.14 -9.84 12.55
CA SER A 139 6.32 -8.43 12.86
C SER A 139 5.41 -7.95 14.00
N ILE A 140 5.71 -8.39 15.20
CA ILE A 140 5.01 -7.88 16.39
C ILE A 140 5.73 -6.70 17.04
N GLN A 141 6.73 -6.11 16.36
CA GLN A 141 7.47 -4.98 16.91
C GLN A 141 6.58 -3.76 17.17
N SER A 142 5.72 -3.41 16.22
CA SER A 142 4.74 -2.31 16.39
C SER A 142 3.69 -2.64 17.46
N GLN A 143 3.24 -3.90 17.54
CA GLN A 143 2.34 -4.35 18.60
C GLN A 143 3.01 -4.28 19.98
N SER A 144 4.31 -4.60 20.06
CA SER A 144 5.05 -4.53 21.33
C SER A 144 5.13 -3.09 21.87
N ILE A 145 5.14 -2.08 20.99
CA ILE A 145 5.09 -0.67 21.42
C ILE A 145 3.76 -0.37 22.11
N ILE A 146 2.64 -0.85 21.56
CA ILE A 146 1.32 -0.68 22.18
C ILE A 146 1.26 -1.39 23.53
N MET A 147 1.77 -2.62 23.60
CA MET A 147 1.73 -3.43 24.81
C MET A 147 2.70 -2.99 25.92
N ASN A 148 3.85 -2.40 25.56
CA ASN A 148 4.96 -2.18 26.50
C ASN A 148 5.53 -0.77 26.47
N GLY A 149 5.13 0.07 25.50
CA GLY A 149 5.71 1.41 25.30
C GLY A 149 7.10 1.40 24.65
N GLU A 150 7.57 0.22 24.19
CA GLU A 150 8.87 0.05 23.54
C GLU A 150 8.91 -1.24 22.71
N VAL A 151 9.90 -1.35 21.82
CA VAL A 151 10.18 -2.60 21.09
C VAL A 151 10.94 -3.56 21.99
N ILE A 152 10.33 -4.70 22.30
CA ILE A 152 10.98 -5.75 23.12
C ILE A 152 11.63 -6.78 22.18
N PRO A 153 12.95 -7.02 22.27
CA PRO A 153 13.60 -8.12 21.56
C PRO A 153 12.99 -9.47 21.91
N GLY A 154 12.67 -10.28 20.90
CA GLY A 154 12.08 -11.60 21.11
C GLY A 154 10.59 -11.58 21.45
N SER A 155 9.89 -10.47 21.24
CA SER A 155 8.44 -10.34 21.39
C SER A 155 7.67 -11.28 20.45
N ASP A 156 8.29 -11.76 19.37
CA ASP A 156 7.79 -12.80 18.46
C ASP A 156 7.58 -14.17 19.13
N ARG A 157 8.01 -14.34 20.38
CA ARG A 157 7.80 -15.55 21.20
C ARG A 157 6.59 -15.46 22.11
N ILE A 158 5.94 -14.31 22.20
CA ILE A 158 4.72 -14.13 23.00
C ILE A 158 3.59 -14.94 22.36
N PRO A 159 2.84 -15.77 23.13
CA PRO A 159 1.71 -16.51 22.59
C PRO A 159 0.66 -15.57 21.99
N THR A 160 0.07 -15.95 20.86
CA THR A 160 -0.89 -15.13 20.12
C THR A 160 -2.09 -14.69 20.97
N LEU A 161 -2.58 -15.57 21.84
CA LEU A 161 -3.69 -15.26 22.75
C LEU A 161 -3.30 -14.16 23.74
N GLU A 162 -2.11 -14.22 24.33
CA GLU A 162 -1.60 -13.19 25.24
C GLU A 162 -1.43 -11.83 24.54
N ILE A 163 -0.98 -11.85 23.28
CA ILE A 163 -0.92 -10.63 22.46
C ILE A 163 -2.31 -10.01 22.33
N GLY A 164 -3.31 -10.83 21.97
CA GLY A 164 -4.70 -10.39 21.84
C GLY A 164 -5.25 -9.77 23.14
N GLU A 165 -5.05 -10.44 24.28
CA GLU A 165 -5.50 -9.94 25.58
C GLU A 165 -4.85 -8.60 25.95
N ARG A 166 -3.55 -8.45 25.72
CA ARG A 166 -2.81 -7.22 26.04
C ARG A 166 -3.18 -6.07 25.12
N LEU A 167 -3.33 -6.32 23.82
CA LEU A 167 -3.81 -5.34 22.86
C LEU A 167 -5.24 -4.88 23.21
N CYS A 168 -6.13 -5.82 23.52
CA CYS A 168 -7.50 -5.52 23.91
C CYS A 168 -7.62 -4.74 25.23
N ALA A 169 -6.71 -4.98 26.17
CA ALA A 169 -6.63 -4.16 27.38
C ALA A 169 -6.30 -2.68 27.07
N TRP A 170 -5.39 -2.45 26.10
CA TRP A 170 -5.12 -1.09 25.60
C TRP A 170 -6.31 -0.55 24.79
N GLY A 171 -6.88 -1.35 23.88
CA GLY A 171 -8.01 -0.98 23.04
C GLY A 171 -9.21 -0.50 23.84
N LYS A 172 -9.58 -1.24 24.90
CA LYS A 172 -10.67 -0.88 25.82
C LYS A 172 -10.47 0.49 26.46
N LYS A 173 -9.22 0.83 26.80
CA LYS A 173 -8.86 2.13 27.40
C LYS A 173 -8.99 3.27 26.39
N HIS A 174 -8.75 3.02 25.10
CA HIS A 174 -8.67 4.04 24.05
C HIS A 174 -9.86 4.02 23.07
N GLY A 175 -10.89 3.21 23.33
CA GLY A 175 -12.08 3.11 22.48
C GLY A 175 -11.80 2.47 21.12
N VAL A 176 -10.89 1.50 21.08
CA VAL A 176 -10.57 0.65 19.92
C VAL A 176 -11.16 -0.73 20.18
N ASP A 177 -12.01 -1.21 19.25
CA ASP A 177 -12.77 -2.45 19.39
C ASP A 177 -11.94 -3.70 19.06
N GLY A 178 -10.94 -3.55 18.19
CA GLY A 178 -10.11 -4.68 17.75
C GLY A 178 -8.90 -4.26 16.93
N PHE A 179 -8.16 -5.25 16.45
CA PHE A 179 -6.87 -5.05 15.79
C PHE A 179 -6.79 -5.90 14.52
N ILE A 180 -6.50 -5.27 13.38
CA ILE A 180 -6.25 -5.99 12.14
C ILE A 180 -4.75 -6.24 12.02
N ARG A 181 -4.42 -7.46 11.66
CA ARG A 181 -3.08 -7.91 11.31
C ARG A 181 -3.13 -8.79 10.06
N MET A 182 -2.00 -9.09 9.50
CA MET A 182 -1.89 -9.86 8.28
C MET A 182 -0.98 -11.06 8.47
N GLU A 183 -1.43 -12.21 7.96
CA GLU A 183 -0.64 -13.41 7.77
C GLU A 183 -0.69 -13.83 6.30
N ALA A 184 -1.38 -14.91 5.96
CA ALA A 184 -1.71 -15.26 4.58
C ALA A 184 -2.87 -14.41 4.03
N HIS A 185 -3.74 -13.94 4.92
CA HIS A 185 -4.86 -13.04 4.67
C HIS A 185 -4.98 -12.06 5.83
N PHE A 186 -5.87 -11.08 5.69
CA PHE A 186 -6.22 -10.20 6.81
C PHE A 186 -7.04 -10.93 7.86
N GLU A 187 -6.72 -10.67 9.11
CA GLU A 187 -7.47 -11.17 10.25
C GLU A 187 -7.71 -10.06 11.27
N LEU A 188 -8.88 -10.10 11.90
CA LEU A 188 -9.29 -9.19 12.96
C LEU A 188 -9.15 -9.89 14.30
N ILE A 189 -8.35 -9.37 15.22
CA ILE A 189 -8.44 -9.70 16.64
C ILE A 189 -9.60 -8.90 17.21
N GLU A 190 -10.67 -9.59 17.60
CA GLU A 190 -11.84 -8.97 18.22
C GLU A 190 -11.74 -9.05 19.74
N CYS A 191 -12.07 -7.93 20.40
CA CYS A 191 -11.93 -7.82 21.84
C CYS A 191 -13.20 -8.18 22.61
N ASP A 192 -14.39 -7.98 22.02
CA ASP A 192 -15.68 -8.32 22.63
C ASP A 192 -16.69 -8.73 21.56
N PHE A 193 -16.80 -10.03 21.33
CA PHE A 193 -17.68 -10.60 20.32
C PHE A 193 -19.16 -10.26 20.56
N ALA A 194 -19.58 -10.19 21.81
CA ALA A 194 -20.98 -9.93 22.15
C ALA A 194 -21.37 -8.48 21.89
N ASP A 195 -20.43 -7.53 22.07
CA ASP A 195 -20.63 -6.10 21.82
C ASP A 195 -20.49 -5.73 20.35
N SER A 196 -19.84 -6.57 19.54
CA SER A 196 -19.50 -6.22 18.16
C SER A 196 -20.28 -6.98 17.11
N PHE A 197 -20.69 -8.23 17.39
CA PHE A 197 -21.21 -9.13 16.35
C PHE A 197 -22.53 -9.80 16.67
N THR A 198 -23.29 -10.04 15.61
CA THR A 198 -24.39 -10.98 15.59
C THR A 198 -23.95 -12.28 14.95
N LEU A 199 -24.15 -13.41 15.63
CA LEU A 199 -23.94 -14.73 15.04
C LEU A 199 -25.08 -15.01 14.04
N LEU A 200 -24.74 -15.12 12.76
CA LEU A 200 -25.68 -15.43 11.69
C LEU A 200 -25.87 -16.94 11.53
N GLU A 201 -24.77 -17.68 11.59
CA GLU A 201 -24.76 -19.13 11.39
C GLU A 201 -23.57 -19.78 12.10
N ALA A 202 -23.77 -20.98 12.59
CA ALA A 202 -22.73 -21.86 13.11
C ALA A 202 -22.74 -23.19 12.32
N SER A 203 -22.06 -23.20 11.18
CA SER A 203 -22.05 -24.35 10.29
C SER A 203 -21.05 -25.39 10.75
N ARG A 204 -21.52 -26.62 10.99
CA ARG A 204 -20.63 -27.77 11.20
C ARG A 204 -19.99 -28.14 9.87
N VAL A 205 -18.67 -28.01 9.80
CA VAL A 205 -17.89 -28.25 8.57
C VAL A 205 -17.17 -29.59 8.62
N LEU A 206 -16.68 -30.05 7.46
CA LEU A 206 -15.80 -31.21 7.43
C LEU A 206 -14.50 -30.84 8.14
N PRO A 207 -14.12 -31.61 9.19
CA PRO A 207 -12.93 -31.29 9.95
C PRO A 207 -11.69 -31.47 9.06
N GLN A 208 -10.73 -30.59 9.24
CA GLN A 208 -9.42 -30.78 8.64
C GLN A 208 -8.64 -31.89 9.34
N GLU A 209 -7.73 -32.51 8.59
CA GLU A 209 -6.80 -33.46 9.19
C GLU A 209 -5.93 -32.73 10.22
N GLU A 210 -6.05 -33.16 11.46
CA GLU A 210 -5.24 -32.60 12.54
C GLU A 210 -3.78 -32.98 12.31
N ARG A 211 -2.91 -31.99 12.11
CA ARG A 211 -1.47 -32.23 12.08
C ARG A 211 -1.01 -32.48 13.49
N THR A 212 -0.80 -33.76 13.84
CA THR A 212 -0.18 -34.11 15.11
C THR A 212 1.26 -33.60 15.13
N HIS A 213 1.50 -32.49 15.83
CA HIS A 213 2.84 -32.08 16.18
C HIS A 213 3.38 -33.08 17.23
N LYS A 214 4.29 -33.95 16.85
CA LYS A 214 5.11 -34.62 17.85
C LYS A 214 6.05 -33.57 18.45
N ASP A 215 5.86 -33.31 19.73
CA ASP A 215 6.78 -32.52 20.55
C ASP A 215 8.20 -33.06 20.41
N GLY A 216 9.10 -32.26 19.85
CA GLY A 216 10.51 -32.60 19.72
C GLY A 216 11.21 -31.65 18.76
N GLY A 217 11.90 -30.66 19.32
CA GLY A 217 12.60 -29.60 18.61
C GLY A 217 13.50 -30.08 17.47
N GLY A 218 13.07 -29.82 16.25
CA GLY A 218 13.84 -30.11 15.05
C GLY A 218 12.97 -29.95 13.81
N ARG A 219 13.43 -29.19 12.86
CA ARG A 219 12.92 -28.87 11.52
C ARG A 219 11.53 -29.45 11.18
N ARG A 220 10.53 -28.59 11.08
CA ARG A 220 9.14 -28.91 10.74
C ARG A 220 9.06 -29.58 9.36
N GLY A 221 9.05 -30.91 9.35
CA GLY A 221 8.57 -31.68 8.21
C GLY A 221 7.07 -31.92 8.36
N PRO A 222 6.32 -32.22 7.28
CA PRO A 222 4.92 -32.62 7.39
C PRO A 222 4.86 -33.92 8.25
N GLY A 223 4.33 -33.80 9.48
CA GLY A 223 4.06 -34.95 10.33
C GLY A 223 2.98 -35.85 9.69
N PRO A 224 2.87 -37.14 10.15
CA PRO A 224 1.82 -38.00 9.65
C PRO A 224 0.45 -37.39 9.92
N ARG A 225 -0.36 -37.27 8.87
CA ARG A 225 -1.74 -36.78 8.95
C ARG A 225 -2.60 -37.85 9.62
N THR A 226 -3.39 -37.47 10.62
CA THR A 226 -4.41 -38.37 11.15
C THR A 226 -5.56 -38.40 10.17
N PRO A 227 -5.92 -39.56 9.58
CA PRO A 227 -7.03 -39.60 8.61
C PRO A 227 -8.32 -39.11 9.26
N VAL A 228 -8.97 -38.12 8.66
CA VAL A 228 -10.30 -37.66 9.08
C VAL A 228 -11.31 -38.68 8.55
N PRO A 229 -12.22 -39.21 9.38
CA PRO A 229 -13.27 -40.09 8.93
C PRO A 229 -14.11 -39.41 7.87
N ARG A 230 -14.19 -39.99 6.67
CA ARG A 230 -15.06 -39.46 5.63
C ARG A 230 -16.52 -39.58 6.05
N PRO A 231 -17.36 -38.56 5.86
CA PRO A 231 -18.78 -38.67 6.08
C PRO A 231 -19.37 -39.82 5.24
N GLN A 232 -20.34 -40.52 5.78
CA GLN A 232 -20.99 -41.63 5.07
C GLN A 232 -21.62 -41.11 3.76
N GLY A 233 -21.28 -41.76 2.63
CA GLY A 233 -21.73 -41.35 1.31
C GLY A 233 -20.90 -40.28 0.62
N TRP A 234 -19.83 -39.79 1.23
CA TRP A 234 -18.93 -38.83 0.58
C TRP A 234 -18.11 -39.51 -0.51
N ILE A 235 -18.21 -38.98 -1.74
CA ILE A 235 -17.45 -39.45 -2.92
C ILE A 235 -16.53 -38.31 -3.37
N GLY A 236 -15.25 -38.62 -3.56
CA GLY A 236 -14.27 -37.66 -4.07
C GLY A 236 -13.28 -37.15 -3.02
N ALA A 237 -12.48 -36.18 -3.39
CA ALA A 237 -11.48 -35.55 -2.54
C ALA A 237 -12.13 -34.72 -1.40
N LEU A 238 -11.51 -34.69 -0.24
CA LEU A 238 -11.90 -33.75 0.82
C LEU A 238 -11.43 -32.35 0.46
N PRO A 239 -12.11 -31.27 0.89
CA PRO A 239 -11.70 -29.89 0.65
C PRO A 239 -10.25 -29.60 1.06
N THR A 240 -9.73 -30.31 2.07
CA THR A 240 -8.34 -30.21 2.55
C THR A 240 -7.28 -30.66 1.54
N GLU A 241 -7.66 -31.42 0.51
CA GLU A 241 -6.74 -31.84 -0.56
C GLU A 241 -6.44 -30.70 -1.54
N SER A 242 -7.23 -29.62 -1.52
CA SER A 242 -7.10 -28.43 -2.38
C SER A 242 -6.66 -27.19 -1.61
N TRP A 243 -5.87 -27.37 -0.55
CA TRP A 243 -5.48 -26.29 0.38
C TRP A 243 -4.85 -25.07 -0.32
N ASP A 244 -3.92 -25.30 -1.23
CA ASP A 244 -3.22 -24.21 -1.90
C ASP A 244 -4.16 -23.40 -2.81
N GLU A 245 -5.09 -24.09 -3.50
CA GLU A 245 -6.12 -23.43 -4.32
C GLU A 245 -7.13 -22.68 -3.44
N LEU A 246 -7.48 -23.23 -2.28
CA LEU A 246 -8.38 -22.58 -1.33
C LEU A 246 -7.78 -21.25 -0.83
N GLN A 247 -6.50 -21.23 -0.52
CA GLN A 247 -5.81 -20.00 -0.13
C GLN A 247 -5.73 -18.98 -1.27
N ILE A 248 -5.54 -19.45 -2.51
CA ILE A 248 -5.50 -18.57 -3.68
C ILE A 248 -6.87 -17.94 -3.95
N ALA A 249 -7.96 -18.67 -3.70
CA ALA A 249 -9.31 -18.17 -3.92
C ALA A 249 -9.65 -16.92 -3.09
N GLY A 250 -9.06 -16.78 -1.89
CA GLY A 250 -9.25 -15.61 -1.02
C GLY A 250 -8.34 -14.41 -1.31
N LYS A 251 -7.54 -14.41 -2.38
CA LYS A 251 -6.50 -13.39 -2.62
C LYS A 251 -6.91 -12.22 -3.50
N TRP A 252 -8.19 -11.84 -3.57
CA TRP A 252 -8.61 -10.68 -4.37
C TRP A 252 -8.06 -9.33 -3.86
N HIS A 253 -7.60 -9.25 -2.62
CA HIS A 253 -7.06 -8.05 -2.00
C HIS A 253 -5.51 -7.96 -2.05
N ASP A 254 -4.87 -8.78 -2.88
CA ASP A 254 -3.40 -8.72 -3.04
C ASP A 254 -2.92 -7.33 -3.46
N PHE A 255 -3.69 -6.66 -4.33
CA PHE A 255 -3.38 -5.35 -4.89
C PHE A 255 -4.51 -4.36 -4.66
N ALA A 256 -4.28 -3.09 -5.03
CA ALA A 256 -5.32 -2.08 -5.00
C ALA A 256 -6.58 -2.54 -5.78
N PRO A 257 -7.78 -2.29 -5.23
CA PRO A 257 -8.09 -1.45 -4.08
C PRO A 257 -7.86 -2.10 -2.70
N GLY A 258 -7.38 -3.36 -2.63
CA GLY A 258 -7.13 -4.07 -1.38
C GLY A 258 -8.41 -4.48 -0.63
N GLU A 259 -8.34 -4.61 0.68
CA GLU A 259 -9.47 -4.98 1.53
C GLU A 259 -10.40 -3.78 1.76
N THR A 260 -11.40 -3.64 0.91
CA THR A 260 -12.31 -2.47 0.87
C THR A 260 -13.34 -2.44 1.99
N ARG A 261 -13.53 -3.53 2.73
CA ARG A 261 -14.40 -3.57 3.91
C ARG A 261 -13.79 -2.83 5.10
N VAL A 262 -12.49 -2.53 5.06
CA VAL A 262 -11.77 -1.75 6.05
C VAL A 262 -11.44 -0.38 5.49
N ARG A 263 -11.83 0.67 6.20
CA ARG A 263 -11.65 2.06 5.77
C ARG A 263 -10.61 2.76 6.64
N PRO A 264 -9.38 2.97 6.15
CA PRO A 264 -8.36 3.72 6.88
C PRO A 264 -8.80 5.16 7.17
N VAL A 265 -8.53 5.64 8.38
CA VAL A 265 -8.78 7.03 8.80
C VAL A 265 -7.46 7.79 8.72
N TYR A 266 -7.19 8.35 7.56
CA TYR A 266 -5.90 8.99 7.24
C TYR A 266 -5.55 10.17 8.15
N SER A 267 -6.56 10.86 8.68
CA SER A 267 -6.37 11.92 9.69
C SER A 267 -5.77 11.43 11.02
N LYS A 268 -5.65 10.11 11.18
CA LYS A 268 -5.13 9.42 12.37
C LYS A 268 -3.94 8.50 12.07
N PHE A 269 -3.44 8.50 10.84
CA PHE A 269 -2.34 7.65 10.38
C PHE A 269 -1.04 7.97 11.10
N VAL A 270 -0.41 6.97 11.71
CA VAL A 270 0.88 7.09 12.39
C VAL A 270 1.91 6.20 11.71
N THR A 271 3.10 6.72 11.44
CA THR A 271 4.17 5.93 10.83
C THR A 271 5.52 6.19 11.51
N PHE A 272 6.34 5.15 11.54
CA PHE A 272 7.72 5.23 12.00
C PHE A 272 8.68 5.74 10.90
N TYR A 273 8.17 6.05 9.70
CA TYR A 273 8.89 6.83 8.68
C TYR A 273 8.79 8.34 8.89
N ASP A 274 8.05 8.80 9.89
CA ASP A 274 8.03 10.22 10.27
C ASP A 274 9.47 10.72 10.54
N PRO A 275 9.90 11.82 9.91
CA PRO A 275 11.23 12.40 10.13
C PRO A 275 11.55 12.72 11.61
N ALA A 276 10.51 12.87 12.45
CA ALA A 276 10.68 13.05 13.88
C ALA A 276 11.24 11.80 14.61
N VAL A 277 11.17 10.62 13.99
CA VAL A 277 11.76 9.36 14.51
C VAL A 277 13.23 9.29 14.14
N THR A 278 14.05 10.01 14.88
CA THR A 278 15.47 10.22 14.54
C THR A 278 16.36 8.99 14.78
N SER A 279 15.98 8.12 15.70
CA SER A 279 16.77 6.93 16.08
C SER A 279 16.91 5.89 14.95
N LEU A 280 16.02 5.90 13.97
CA LEU A 280 16.03 4.94 12.85
C LEU A 280 16.67 5.49 11.57
N ILE A 281 16.93 6.80 11.47
CA ILE A 281 17.42 7.43 10.23
C ILE A 281 18.74 6.78 9.77
N ALA A 282 19.74 6.75 10.63
CA ALA A 282 21.07 6.22 10.28
C ALA A 282 21.05 4.73 9.90
N ARG A 283 20.13 3.95 10.49
CA ARG A 283 19.98 2.52 10.20
C ARG A 283 19.32 2.23 8.86
N ARG A 284 18.48 3.14 8.39
CA ARG A 284 17.71 3.03 7.15
C ARG A 284 18.46 3.60 5.94
N ARG A 285 19.51 4.40 6.19
CA ARG A 285 20.28 5.06 5.13
C ARG A 285 20.96 4.04 4.23
N GLY A 286 20.63 4.06 2.93
CA GLY A 286 21.17 3.14 1.93
C GLY A 286 20.67 1.70 2.00
N GLU A 287 19.74 1.40 2.91
CA GLU A 287 19.09 0.08 2.99
C GLU A 287 17.79 0.06 2.18
N SER A 288 17.55 -1.06 1.51
CA SER A 288 16.27 -1.33 0.87
C SER A 288 15.15 -1.47 1.92
N ARG A 289 13.93 -1.10 1.57
CA ARG A 289 12.78 -1.05 2.47
C ARG A 289 12.46 -2.41 3.11
N GLU A 290 12.68 -3.51 2.42
CA GLU A 290 12.50 -4.88 2.93
C GLU A 290 13.35 -5.20 4.17
N LYS A 291 14.46 -4.47 4.37
CA LYS A 291 15.35 -4.61 5.52
C LYS A 291 14.99 -3.67 6.69
N HIS A 292 14.03 -2.77 6.48
CA HIS A 292 13.64 -1.84 7.52
C HIS A 292 12.90 -2.57 8.64
N THR A 293 13.39 -2.38 9.86
CA THR A 293 12.80 -2.90 11.09
C THR A 293 12.64 -1.77 12.09
N LEU A 294 11.91 -2.01 13.18
CA LEU A 294 11.88 -1.11 14.33
C LEU A 294 12.98 -1.43 15.35
N THR A 295 13.86 -2.37 15.05
CA THR A 295 15.03 -2.68 15.89
C THR A 295 15.94 -1.47 15.97
N GLY A 296 16.20 -0.99 17.19
CA GLY A 296 16.98 0.22 17.46
C GLY A 296 16.17 1.50 17.58
N LEU A 297 14.84 1.39 17.48
CA LEU A 297 13.95 2.48 17.93
C LEU A 297 14.20 2.75 19.41
N THR A 298 14.48 3.99 19.77
CA THR A 298 14.64 4.36 21.18
C THR A 298 13.29 4.34 21.91
N ARG A 299 13.33 4.20 23.23
CA ARG A 299 12.12 4.26 24.07
C ARG A 299 11.43 5.63 23.92
N GLU A 300 12.19 6.69 23.81
CA GLU A 300 11.68 8.06 23.64
C GLU A 300 10.88 8.20 22.35
N ASP A 301 11.45 7.73 21.21
CA ASP A 301 10.77 7.74 19.90
C ASP A 301 9.55 6.82 19.89
N ALA A 302 9.66 5.61 20.50
CA ALA A 302 8.54 4.68 20.63
C ALA A 302 7.37 5.31 21.41
N GLN A 303 7.67 5.94 22.55
CA GLN A 303 6.66 6.61 23.39
C GLN A 303 6.10 7.87 22.73
N MET A 304 6.91 8.59 21.95
CA MET A 304 6.43 9.73 21.16
C MET A 304 5.36 9.25 20.16
N LYS A 305 5.62 8.18 19.43
CA LYS A 305 4.66 7.63 18.45
C LYS A 305 3.45 6.99 19.12
N LEU A 306 3.61 6.35 20.27
CA LEU A 306 2.49 5.82 21.04
C LEU A 306 1.57 6.95 21.53
N ARG A 307 2.12 8.04 22.09
CA ARG A 307 1.32 9.21 22.47
C ARG A 307 0.62 9.84 21.26
N GLU A 308 1.29 9.96 20.13
CA GLU A 308 0.68 10.46 18.89
C GLU A 308 -0.54 9.60 18.47
N LEU A 309 -0.42 8.28 18.57
CA LEU A 309 -1.52 7.37 18.30
C LEU A 309 -2.66 7.53 19.32
N GLU A 310 -2.35 7.59 20.60
CA GLU A 310 -3.33 7.77 21.69
C GLU A 310 -4.10 9.09 21.54
N GLU A 311 -3.41 10.17 21.20
CA GLU A 311 -4.02 11.47 20.88
C GLU A 311 -4.90 11.37 19.61
N ALA A 312 -4.42 10.67 18.58
CA ALA A 312 -5.15 10.52 17.34
C ALA A 312 -6.46 9.75 17.53
N VAL A 313 -6.44 8.61 18.24
CA VAL A 313 -7.66 7.81 18.47
C VAL A 313 -8.61 8.45 19.47
N ALA A 314 -8.14 9.33 20.34
CA ALA A 314 -8.97 10.09 21.27
C ALA A 314 -9.81 11.17 20.58
N ARG A 315 -9.38 11.68 19.42
CA ARG A 315 -10.15 12.65 18.62
C ARG A 315 -11.40 11.97 17.99
N PRO A 316 -12.46 12.74 17.64
CA PRO A 316 -13.61 12.20 16.91
C PRO A 316 -13.16 11.43 15.67
N TRP A 317 -13.77 10.26 15.43
CA TRP A 317 -13.34 9.37 14.34
C TRP A 317 -13.73 9.85 12.95
N ASP A 318 -14.62 10.80 12.87
CA ASP A 318 -15.02 11.54 11.66
C ASP A 318 -14.30 12.87 11.48
N GLU A 319 -13.32 13.19 12.37
CA GLU A 319 -12.49 14.37 12.23
C GLU A 319 -11.45 14.18 11.13
N GLY A 320 -11.30 15.17 10.27
CA GLY A 320 -10.34 15.22 9.18
C GLY A 320 -10.80 16.11 8.04
N SER A 321 -9.97 16.20 7.01
CA SER A 321 -10.22 17.06 5.85
C SER A 321 -11.26 16.51 4.88
N ALA A 322 -11.68 15.25 5.04
CA ALA A 322 -12.45 14.48 4.07
C ALA A 322 -11.77 14.32 2.68
N VAL A 323 -10.46 14.59 2.59
CA VAL A 323 -9.68 14.31 1.38
C VAL A 323 -9.57 12.80 1.19
N ASP A 324 -9.88 12.33 0.00
CA ASP A 324 -9.73 10.93 -0.39
C ASP A 324 -8.25 10.61 -0.73
N TRP A 325 -7.46 10.42 0.33
CA TRP A 325 -6.03 10.12 0.21
C TRP A 325 -5.78 8.80 -0.53
N ALA A 326 -6.65 7.80 -0.35
CA ALA A 326 -6.55 6.52 -1.06
C ALA A 326 -6.59 6.72 -2.57
N SER A 327 -7.58 7.47 -3.05
CA SER A 327 -7.70 7.77 -4.48
C SER A 327 -6.54 8.60 -5.01
N ILE A 328 -6.05 9.58 -4.26
CA ILE A 328 -4.90 10.41 -4.69
C ILE A 328 -3.65 9.56 -4.89
N VAL A 329 -3.26 8.76 -3.88
CA VAL A 329 -2.07 7.90 -3.98
C VAL A 329 -2.25 6.83 -5.06
N HIS A 330 -3.44 6.22 -5.15
CA HIS A 330 -3.75 5.21 -6.16
C HIS A 330 -3.60 5.77 -7.58
N VAL A 331 -4.15 6.97 -7.84
CA VAL A 331 -4.01 7.64 -9.15
C VAL A 331 -2.55 7.89 -9.51
N VAL A 332 -1.70 8.26 -8.55
CA VAL A 332 -0.25 8.45 -8.81
C VAL A 332 0.39 7.12 -9.20
N VAL A 333 0.13 6.05 -8.44
CA VAL A 333 0.69 4.71 -8.73
C VAL A 333 0.24 4.19 -10.09
N GLU A 334 -1.07 4.22 -10.38
CA GLU A 334 -1.62 3.73 -11.65
C GLU A 334 -1.17 4.58 -12.86
N ARG A 335 -1.02 5.89 -12.67
CA ARG A 335 -0.58 6.77 -13.74
C ARG A 335 0.87 6.53 -14.16
N TYR A 336 1.75 6.24 -13.21
CA TYR A 336 3.19 6.19 -13.46
C TYR A 336 3.76 4.77 -13.41
N GLY A 337 3.24 3.86 -12.59
CA GLY A 337 3.85 2.57 -12.31
C GLY A 337 4.08 1.71 -13.56
N GLU A 338 3.02 1.42 -14.33
CA GLU A 338 3.15 0.63 -15.57
C GLU A 338 4.02 1.33 -16.61
N ARG A 339 3.90 2.66 -16.75
CA ARG A 339 4.69 3.42 -17.74
C ARG A 339 6.18 3.44 -17.42
N LEU A 340 6.54 3.52 -16.15
CA LEU A 340 7.94 3.40 -15.71
C LEU A 340 8.48 1.99 -15.99
N ALA A 341 7.68 0.95 -15.80
CA ALA A 341 8.06 -0.43 -16.13
C ALA A 341 8.24 -0.63 -17.65
N VAL A 342 7.34 -0.10 -18.47
CA VAL A 342 7.48 -0.10 -19.94
C VAL A 342 8.72 0.65 -20.38
N LEU A 343 9.01 1.80 -19.76
CA LEU A 343 10.18 2.61 -20.05
C LEU A 343 11.47 1.85 -19.69
N GLU A 344 11.51 1.18 -18.53
CA GLU A 344 12.63 0.33 -18.12
C GLU A 344 12.86 -0.82 -19.12
N HIS A 345 11.80 -1.50 -19.53
CA HIS A 345 11.89 -2.54 -20.55
C HIS A 345 12.45 -2.00 -21.88
N THR A 346 11.94 -0.86 -22.33
CA THR A 346 12.37 -0.21 -23.58
C THR A 346 13.85 0.16 -23.54
N LEU A 347 14.31 0.75 -22.44
CA LEU A 347 15.69 1.20 -22.30
C LEU A 347 16.67 0.07 -22.03
N SER A 348 16.27 -0.99 -21.31
CA SER A 348 17.11 -2.15 -21.03
C SER A 348 17.27 -3.08 -22.23
N ALA A 349 16.22 -3.32 -23.00
CA ALA A 349 16.25 -4.14 -24.22
C ALA A 349 17.05 -3.48 -25.35
N ALA A 350 17.07 -2.16 -25.38
CA ALA A 350 17.76 -1.37 -26.41
C ALA A 350 19.28 -1.50 -26.42
N ALA A 351 19.86 -1.90 -25.33
CA ALA A 351 21.32 -2.10 -25.24
C ALA A 351 21.84 -3.17 -26.23
N VAL A 352 20.92 -3.86 -26.93
CA VAL A 352 21.27 -5.01 -27.77
C VAL A 352 21.00 -4.80 -29.26
N ASP A 353 19.88 -4.17 -29.68
CA ASP A 353 19.46 -4.30 -31.08
C ASP A 353 19.21 -3.00 -31.88
N ASN A 354 18.69 -1.91 -31.27
CA ASN A 354 18.38 -0.67 -31.99
C ASN A 354 18.23 0.54 -31.05
N ALA A 355 19.34 1.23 -30.73
CA ALA A 355 19.34 2.34 -29.80
C ALA A 355 18.51 3.54 -30.29
N ALA A 356 18.48 3.82 -31.59
CA ALA A 356 17.72 4.93 -32.14
C ALA A 356 16.20 4.76 -31.96
N ALA A 357 15.68 3.58 -32.25
CA ALA A 357 14.26 3.26 -32.03
C ALA A 357 13.92 3.32 -30.54
N ALA A 358 14.77 2.78 -29.67
CA ALA A 358 14.55 2.80 -28.25
C ALA A 358 14.57 4.21 -27.65
N ALA A 359 15.52 5.04 -28.03
CA ALA A 359 15.57 6.44 -27.60
C ALA A 359 14.30 7.20 -28.03
N PHE A 360 13.83 6.96 -29.25
CA PHE A 360 12.60 7.56 -29.76
C PHE A 360 11.37 7.10 -28.99
N HIS A 361 11.18 5.79 -28.79
CA HIS A 361 10.06 5.24 -28.02
C HIS A 361 10.11 5.67 -26.55
N ALA A 362 11.28 5.67 -25.94
CA ALA A 362 11.45 6.18 -24.58
C ALA A 362 11.06 7.65 -24.46
N ARG A 363 11.49 8.50 -25.43
CA ARG A 363 11.06 9.90 -25.49
C ARG A 363 9.54 10.04 -25.57
N GLN A 364 8.87 9.20 -26.39
CA GLN A 364 7.41 9.21 -26.51
C GLN A 364 6.74 8.83 -25.19
N GLN A 365 7.24 7.82 -24.47
CA GLN A 365 6.70 7.44 -23.16
C GLN A 365 6.86 8.57 -22.14
N VAL A 366 8.03 9.20 -22.06
CA VAL A 366 8.28 10.34 -21.17
C VAL A 366 7.37 11.51 -21.54
N LEU A 367 7.25 11.83 -22.83
CA LEU A 367 6.39 12.90 -23.29
C LEU A 367 4.91 12.65 -22.98
N THR A 368 4.46 11.40 -23.09
CA THR A 368 3.08 11.03 -22.73
C THR A 368 2.77 11.34 -21.26
N MET A 369 3.73 11.14 -20.36
CA MET A 369 3.57 11.47 -18.95
C MET A 369 3.63 12.97 -18.67
N LEU A 370 4.43 13.74 -19.43
CA LEU A 370 4.62 15.17 -19.23
C LEU A 370 3.66 16.06 -20.02
N MET A 371 3.11 15.59 -21.15
CA MET A 371 2.30 16.40 -22.08
C MET A 371 1.14 17.14 -21.40
N PRO A 372 0.40 16.56 -20.44
CA PRO A 372 -0.66 17.28 -19.75
C PRO A 372 -0.22 18.54 -19.00
N HIS A 373 1.08 18.68 -18.78
CA HIS A 373 1.68 19.77 -18.01
C HIS A 373 2.36 20.82 -18.87
N PHE A 374 2.45 20.61 -20.19
CA PHE A 374 2.92 21.62 -21.13
C PHE A 374 1.82 22.63 -21.48
N THR A 375 2.24 23.87 -21.68
CA THR A 375 1.42 24.93 -22.26
C THR A 375 2.11 25.47 -23.50
N THR A 376 1.40 26.25 -24.31
CA THR A 376 1.96 26.87 -25.55
C THR A 376 3.11 27.83 -25.29
N SER A 377 3.27 28.31 -24.07
CA SER A 377 4.38 29.19 -23.67
C SER A 377 5.65 28.44 -23.25
N ASP A 378 5.56 27.11 -23.03
CA ASP A 378 6.70 26.30 -22.57
C ASP A 378 7.51 25.84 -23.79
N THR A 379 8.31 26.72 -24.33
CA THR A 379 9.21 26.38 -25.44
C THR A 379 10.66 26.57 -25.03
N PRO A 380 11.57 25.68 -25.48
CA PRO A 380 13.00 25.97 -25.39
C PRO A 380 13.27 27.20 -26.24
N GLY A 381 13.32 28.39 -25.64
CA GLY A 381 13.53 29.63 -26.36
C GLY A 381 14.76 29.57 -27.27
N ASN A 382 14.87 30.51 -28.22
CA ASN A 382 16.04 30.69 -29.13
C ASN A 382 17.36 31.00 -28.40
N THR A 383 17.44 30.69 -27.09
CA THR A 383 18.67 30.83 -26.32
C THR A 383 19.66 29.75 -26.77
N THR A 384 20.81 30.18 -27.17
CA THR A 384 21.96 29.42 -27.69
C THR A 384 22.46 28.27 -26.83
N SER A 385 21.78 27.91 -25.76
CA SER A 385 22.11 26.81 -24.86
C SER A 385 20.91 25.87 -24.68
N THR A 386 20.85 24.85 -25.53
CA THR A 386 19.96 23.69 -25.36
C THR A 386 20.25 22.92 -24.07
N SER A 387 21.34 23.25 -23.35
CA SER A 387 21.73 22.65 -22.07
C SER A 387 20.96 23.25 -20.87
N SER A 388 20.29 24.41 -21.00
CA SER A 388 19.53 24.99 -19.90
C SER A 388 18.20 24.26 -19.72
N ARG A 389 17.97 23.69 -18.54
CA ARG A 389 16.68 23.07 -18.14
C ARG A 389 15.68 24.08 -17.58
N ALA A 390 16.04 25.36 -17.50
CA ALA A 390 15.22 26.39 -16.84
C ALA A 390 13.81 26.53 -17.45
N TRP A 391 13.66 26.31 -18.76
CA TRP A 391 12.39 26.38 -19.45
C TRP A 391 11.40 25.27 -19.03
N LEU A 392 11.88 24.18 -18.43
CA LEU A 392 11.05 23.11 -17.89
C LEU A 392 10.51 23.41 -16.48
N THR A 393 11.00 24.44 -15.81
CA THR A 393 10.59 24.82 -14.45
C THR A 393 9.05 24.91 -14.29
N PRO A 394 8.31 25.63 -15.16
CA PRO A 394 6.86 25.69 -15.04
C PRO A 394 6.16 24.36 -15.34
N VAL A 395 6.74 23.53 -16.20
CA VAL A 395 6.21 22.17 -16.49
C VAL A 395 6.32 21.28 -15.27
N VAL A 396 7.51 21.24 -14.65
CA VAL A 396 7.74 20.44 -13.42
C VAL A 396 6.85 20.95 -12.29
N ALA A 397 6.71 22.25 -12.10
CA ALA A 397 5.85 22.82 -11.06
C ALA A 397 4.37 22.43 -11.24
N ARG A 398 3.85 22.44 -12.47
CA ARG A 398 2.49 22.00 -12.75
C ARG A 398 2.32 20.49 -12.56
N CYS A 399 3.29 19.70 -12.98
CA CYS A 399 3.32 18.27 -12.84
C CYS A 399 3.33 17.86 -11.36
N ALA A 400 4.24 18.41 -10.57
CA ALA A 400 4.38 18.08 -9.15
C ALA A 400 3.15 18.45 -8.31
N ALA A 401 2.40 19.46 -8.68
CA ALA A 401 1.26 19.94 -7.91
C ALA A 401 -0.11 19.43 -8.42
N ILE A 402 -0.16 18.60 -9.47
CA ILE A 402 -1.41 18.27 -10.18
C ILE A 402 -2.48 17.69 -9.27
N HIS A 403 -2.10 16.83 -8.33
CA HIS A 403 -3.02 16.12 -7.43
C HIS A 403 -3.20 16.78 -6.07
N THR A 404 -2.29 17.68 -5.67
CA THR A 404 -2.30 18.28 -4.33
C THR A 404 -2.70 19.75 -4.33
N ARG A 405 -2.69 20.43 -5.49
CA ARG A 405 -3.07 21.84 -5.60
C ARG A 405 -4.47 22.12 -5.05
N VAL A 406 -5.44 21.25 -5.34
CA VAL A 406 -6.81 21.39 -4.86
C VAL A 406 -6.89 21.30 -3.32
N ILE A 407 -5.98 20.56 -2.70
CA ILE A 407 -5.95 20.36 -1.25
C ILE A 407 -5.59 21.67 -0.53
N SER A 408 -4.85 22.56 -1.18
CA SER A 408 -4.53 23.87 -0.61
C SER A 408 -5.77 24.73 -0.32
N VAL A 409 -6.90 24.45 -0.99
CA VAL A 409 -8.19 25.07 -0.69
C VAL A 409 -8.72 24.66 0.69
N PHE A 410 -8.32 23.47 1.17
CA PHE A 410 -8.66 22.90 2.48
C PHE A 410 -7.57 23.13 3.52
N GLN A 411 -6.56 23.96 3.24
CA GLN A 411 -5.53 24.33 4.22
C GLN A 411 -6.20 24.91 5.51
N GLY A 412 -5.80 24.35 6.65
CA GLY A 412 -6.42 24.68 7.96
C GLY A 412 -7.44 23.66 8.44
N THR A 413 -7.86 22.71 7.57
CA THR A 413 -8.68 21.55 7.96
C THR A 413 -7.88 20.26 8.01
N LEU A 414 -6.65 20.26 7.47
CA LEU A 414 -5.77 19.09 7.52
C LEU A 414 -5.28 18.86 8.94
N THR A 415 -5.30 17.62 9.37
CA THR A 415 -4.61 17.21 10.59
C THR A 415 -3.10 17.12 10.33
N LYS A 416 -2.28 17.07 11.39
CA LYS A 416 -0.84 16.87 11.28
C LYS A 416 -0.49 15.62 10.43
N GLN A 417 -1.28 14.56 10.58
CA GLN A 417 -1.11 13.32 9.84
C GLN A 417 -1.41 13.52 8.34
N GLU A 418 -2.46 14.25 8.01
CA GLU A 418 -2.82 14.56 6.62
C GLU A 418 -1.81 15.53 5.98
N GLU A 419 -1.25 16.48 6.73
CA GLU A 419 -0.16 17.33 6.26
C GLU A 419 1.08 16.51 5.91
N MET A 420 1.42 15.51 6.75
CA MET A 420 2.53 14.59 6.48
C MET A 420 2.27 13.75 5.22
N ILE A 421 1.06 13.22 5.03
CA ILE A 421 0.68 12.47 3.83
C ILE A 421 0.76 13.39 2.59
N LYS A 422 0.24 14.61 2.68
CA LYS A 422 0.33 15.60 1.59
C LYS A 422 1.77 15.87 1.21
N GLY A 423 2.65 16.12 2.19
CA GLY A 423 4.08 16.31 1.96
C GLY A 423 4.71 15.13 1.24
N ALA A 424 4.37 13.91 1.63
CA ALA A 424 4.86 12.69 0.99
C ALA A 424 4.39 12.54 -0.47
N VAL A 425 3.13 12.91 -0.77
CA VAL A 425 2.62 12.94 -2.15
C VAL A 425 3.34 13.99 -2.97
N ASP A 426 3.55 15.20 -2.42
CA ASP A 426 4.28 16.27 -3.07
C ASP A 426 5.74 15.86 -3.39
N ASP A 427 6.43 15.23 -2.45
CA ASP A 427 7.81 14.72 -2.63
C ASP A 427 7.89 13.70 -3.76
N VAL A 428 6.97 12.73 -3.78
CA VAL A 428 6.93 11.68 -4.81
C VAL A 428 6.66 12.29 -6.19
N LEU A 429 5.67 13.14 -6.32
CA LEU A 429 5.36 13.81 -7.57
C LEU A 429 6.50 14.72 -8.04
N GLN A 430 7.14 15.44 -7.13
CA GLN A 430 8.30 16.28 -7.44
C GLN A 430 9.44 15.44 -8.03
N GLN A 431 9.75 14.27 -7.46
CA GLN A 431 10.82 13.42 -7.97
C GLN A 431 10.47 12.75 -9.30
N ILE A 432 9.24 12.28 -9.46
CA ILE A 432 8.76 11.74 -10.75
C ILE A 432 8.88 12.82 -11.84
N CYS A 433 8.28 13.99 -11.62
CA CYS A 433 8.25 15.07 -12.61
C CYS A 433 9.65 15.59 -12.94
N ARG A 434 10.51 15.69 -11.95
CA ARG A 434 11.91 16.08 -12.10
C ARG A 434 12.67 15.11 -13.00
N ARG A 435 12.61 13.81 -12.72
CA ARG A 435 13.32 12.79 -13.49
C ARG A 435 12.77 12.66 -14.91
N LEU A 436 11.45 12.75 -15.07
CA LEU A 436 10.83 12.80 -16.40
C LEU A 436 11.29 14.02 -17.21
N ALA A 437 11.36 15.19 -16.58
CA ALA A 437 11.84 16.42 -17.24
C ALA A 437 13.31 16.32 -17.66
N ARG A 438 14.18 15.70 -16.82
CA ARG A 438 15.58 15.41 -17.18
C ARG A 438 15.67 14.45 -18.37
N MET A 439 14.94 13.34 -18.33
CA MET A 439 14.89 12.35 -19.43
C MET A 439 14.37 13.00 -20.72
N PHE A 440 13.35 13.86 -20.64
CA PHE A 440 12.84 14.58 -21.79
C PHE A 440 13.91 15.53 -22.40
N GLN A 441 14.64 16.27 -21.57
CA GLN A 441 15.72 17.14 -22.01
C GLN A 441 16.87 16.36 -22.68
N ILE A 442 17.24 15.20 -22.14
CA ILE A 442 18.26 14.30 -22.71
C ILE A 442 17.84 13.88 -24.13
N ALA A 443 16.57 13.53 -24.30
CA ALA A 443 16.02 13.02 -25.55
C ALA A 443 15.47 14.11 -26.50
N LEU A 444 15.64 15.40 -26.20
CA LEU A 444 15.00 16.50 -26.94
C LEU A 444 15.31 16.51 -28.44
N GLY A 445 16.52 16.13 -28.83
CA GLY A 445 16.96 16.10 -30.23
C GLY A 445 16.86 14.74 -30.91
N VAL A 446 16.17 13.77 -30.31
CA VAL A 446 15.96 12.45 -30.91
C VAL A 446 14.83 12.54 -31.96
N GLU A 447 15.12 12.14 -33.18
CA GLU A 447 14.16 12.11 -34.29
C GLU A 447 13.60 10.71 -34.53
N ASP A 448 12.52 10.62 -35.30
CA ASP A 448 11.97 9.33 -35.70
C ASP A 448 12.94 8.60 -36.65
N PRO A 449 13.44 7.41 -36.30
CA PRO A 449 14.38 6.65 -37.14
C PRO A 449 13.84 6.37 -38.54
N ALA A 450 12.52 6.29 -38.69
CA ALA A 450 11.88 6.06 -39.99
C ALA A 450 12.01 7.25 -40.95
N MET A 451 12.33 8.44 -40.41
CA MET A 451 12.45 9.68 -41.19
C MET A 451 13.91 10.04 -41.51
N ASN A 452 14.88 9.31 -41.03
CA ASN A 452 16.30 9.72 -41.09
C ASN A 452 17.19 8.78 -41.90
N VAL A 453 18.13 9.32 -42.68
CA VAL A 453 18.94 8.61 -43.69
C VAL A 453 20.38 8.36 -43.23
N ASN A 454 20.79 8.86 -42.05
CA ASN A 454 22.19 8.82 -41.55
C ASN A 454 22.38 7.92 -40.33
N PHE A 455 22.25 6.61 -40.51
CA PHE A 455 22.18 5.64 -39.41
C PHE A 455 23.38 5.55 -38.46
N ALA A 456 24.61 5.58 -38.94
CA ALA A 456 25.77 5.22 -38.10
C ALA A 456 26.15 6.28 -37.04
N LYS A 457 26.04 7.57 -37.35
CA LYS A 457 26.37 8.66 -36.41
C LYS A 457 25.28 8.87 -35.39
N GLU A 458 24.04 8.62 -35.79
CA GLU A 458 22.88 8.71 -34.93
C GLU A 458 22.80 7.55 -33.94
N GLU A 459 23.22 6.35 -34.33
CA GLU A 459 23.22 5.19 -33.45
C GLU A 459 24.13 5.39 -32.23
N ILE A 460 25.32 5.98 -32.42
CA ILE A 460 26.23 6.31 -31.29
C ILE A 460 25.59 7.32 -30.36
N ARG A 461 25.00 8.39 -30.88
CA ARG A 461 24.32 9.40 -30.08
C ARG A 461 23.07 8.84 -29.39
N ALA A 462 22.33 7.99 -30.08
CA ALA A 462 21.16 7.33 -29.51
C ALA A 462 21.53 6.42 -28.35
N MET A 463 22.65 5.69 -28.41
CA MET A 463 23.15 4.87 -27.33
C MET A 463 23.52 5.72 -26.09
N GLU A 464 24.13 6.89 -26.27
CA GLU A 464 24.40 7.83 -25.18
C GLU A 464 23.08 8.28 -24.52
N VAL A 465 22.10 8.69 -25.33
CA VAL A 465 20.76 9.10 -24.85
C VAL A 465 20.08 7.97 -24.08
N VAL A 466 20.07 6.74 -24.60
CA VAL A 466 19.52 5.55 -23.94
C VAL A 466 20.18 5.34 -22.59
N THR A 467 21.53 5.39 -22.55
CA THR A 467 22.31 5.16 -21.33
C THR A 467 22.00 6.21 -20.25
N GLU A 468 21.96 7.49 -20.64
CA GLU A 468 21.65 8.58 -19.71
C GLU A 468 20.19 8.54 -19.23
N MET A 469 19.24 8.28 -20.12
CA MET A 469 17.82 8.14 -19.74
C MET A 469 17.62 6.94 -18.80
N HIS A 470 18.29 5.82 -19.06
CA HIS A 470 18.21 4.63 -18.22
C HIS A 470 18.79 4.88 -16.83
N ALA A 471 19.89 5.64 -16.72
CA ALA A 471 20.44 6.02 -15.42
C ALA A 471 19.46 6.89 -14.59
N GLU A 472 18.81 7.88 -15.22
CA GLU A 472 17.80 8.72 -14.55
C GLU A 472 16.57 7.89 -14.13
N LEU A 473 16.12 6.98 -14.99
CA LEU A 473 14.99 6.09 -14.69
C LEU A 473 15.29 5.16 -13.53
N ARG A 474 16.43 4.48 -13.55
CA ARG A 474 16.82 3.56 -12.48
C ARG A 474 16.95 4.26 -11.15
N ALA A 475 17.55 5.45 -11.12
CA ALA A 475 17.62 6.25 -9.90
C ALA A 475 16.22 6.64 -9.36
N LEU A 476 15.24 6.89 -10.25
CA LEU A 476 13.85 7.13 -9.84
C LEU A 476 13.21 5.86 -9.29
N MET A 477 13.31 4.76 -10.02
CA MET A 477 12.66 3.49 -9.63
C MET A 477 13.22 2.93 -8.33
N GLU A 478 14.52 3.07 -8.11
CA GLU A 478 15.17 2.71 -6.85
C GLU A 478 14.68 3.58 -5.69
N TRP A 479 14.60 4.90 -5.90
CA TRP A 479 14.11 5.81 -4.87
C TRP A 479 12.63 5.58 -4.53
N LEU A 480 11.79 5.25 -5.54
CA LEU A 480 10.37 4.95 -5.35
C LEU A 480 10.12 3.55 -4.78
N ASP A 481 11.12 2.67 -4.78
CA ASP A 481 10.94 1.22 -4.50
C ASP A 481 9.94 0.56 -5.48
N CYS A 482 9.94 1.08 -6.72
CA CYS A 482 8.87 0.88 -7.70
C CYS A 482 8.79 -0.56 -8.22
N THR A 483 9.92 -1.25 -8.31
CA THR A 483 10.01 -2.59 -8.90
C THR A 483 9.34 -3.67 -8.05
N GLN A 484 9.19 -3.42 -6.75
CA GLN A 484 8.64 -4.39 -5.82
C GLN A 484 7.17 -4.14 -5.50
N VAL A 485 6.77 -2.88 -5.47
CA VAL A 485 5.49 -2.46 -4.88
C VAL A 485 4.50 -1.94 -5.92
N TRP A 486 4.96 -1.15 -6.89
CA TRP A 486 4.10 -0.49 -7.86
C TRP A 486 3.79 -1.36 -9.08
N VAL A 487 4.62 -2.36 -9.34
CA VAL A 487 4.54 -3.18 -10.55
C VAL A 487 4.20 -4.62 -10.18
N ARG A 488 3.08 -5.09 -10.69
CA ARG A 488 2.68 -6.50 -10.69
C ARG A 488 3.62 -7.29 -11.60
N CYS A 489 3.41 -8.60 -11.70
CA CYS A 489 4.14 -9.40 -12.67
C CYS A 489 4.06 -8.79 -14.07
N TRP A 490 5.20 -8.58 -14.69
CA TRP A 490 5.33 -8.09 -16.04
C TRP A 490 6.28 -9.00 -16.85
N PRO A 491 5.85 -9.53 -18.00
CA PRO A 491 4.50 -9.46 -18.55
C PRO A 491 3.45 -10.14 -17.64
N ALA A 492 2.15 -9.86 -17.90
CA ALA A 492 1.07 -10.47 -17.13
C ALA A 492 1.15 -12.00 -17.21
N CYS A 493 0.83 -12.68 -16.11
CA CYS A 493 0.88 -14.13 -16.01
C CYS A 493 -0.18 -14.79 -16.90
N GLY A 494 0.14 -15.99 -17.38
CA GLY A 494 -0.81 -16.84 -18.11
C GLY A 494 -1.95 -17.34 -17.22
N VAL A 495 -3.00 -17.92 -17.84
CA VAL A 495 -4.16 -18.45 -17.10
C VAL A 495 -3.78 -19.57 -16.13
N GLU A 496 -2.74 -20.36 -16.48
CA GLU A 496 -2.20 -21.44 -15.66
C GLU A 496 -1.25 -20.97 -14.56
N GLU A 497 -1.07 -19.66 -14.44
CA GLU A 497 -0.09 -19.06 -13.55
C GLU A 497 -0.76 -18.08 -12.59
N ILE A 498 -0.06 -17.81 -11.50
CA ILE A 498 -0.36 -16.71 -10.59
C ILE A 498 0.86 -15.81 -10.47
N CYS A 499 0.63 -14.54 -10.35
CA CYS A 499 1.69 -13.61 -9.97
C CYS A 499 2.05 -13.88 -8.51
N ALA A 500 3.18 -14.55 -8.28
CA ALA A 500 3.61 -14.90 -6.95
C ALA A 500 4.45 -13.79 -6.35
N VAL A 501 4.11 -13.48 -5.12
CA VAL A 501 4.93 -12.66 -4.25
C VAL A 501 6.14 -13.47 -3.82
N PRO A 502 7.35 -12.91 -3.80
CA PRO A 502 8.47 -13.50 -3.09
C PRO A 502 8.18 -13.44 -1.59
N GLY A 503 7.33 -14.31 -1.10
CA GLY A 503 6.93 -14.42 0.29
C GLY A 503 7.45 -15.70 0.95
N ASN A 504 7.33 -15.79 2.27
CA ASN A 504 7.73 -16.91 3.11
C ASN A 504 9.24 -17.22 3.10
N GLY A 505 10.06 -16.23 3.47
CA GLY A 505 11.47 -16.45 3.77
C GLY A 505 12.42 -16.46 2.57
N ARG A 506 11.99 -15.96 1.42
CA ARG A 506 12.88 -15.71 0.26
C ARG A 506 13.05 -14.21 0.06
N PRO A 507 14.14 -13.62 0.57
CA PRO A 507 14.35 -12.18 0.46
C PRO A 507 14.55 -11.73 -1.00
N GLY A 508 14.01 -10.56 -1.33
CA GLY A 508 14.47 -9.69 -2.41
C GLY A 508 14.32 -10.23 -3.82
N ARG A 509 13.15 -10.69 -4.24
CA ARG A 509 12.92 -11.03 -5.64
C ARG A 509 11.71 -10.31 -6.20
N ASN A 510 11.87 -9.86 -7.44
CA ASN A 510 10.78 -9.29 -8.21
C ASN A 510 9.60 -10.27 -8.31
N PRO A 511 8.38 -9.77 -8.41
CA PRO A 511 7.21 -10.59 -8.70
C PRO A 511 7.44 -11.51 -9.89
N THR A 512 7.10 -12.79 -9.76
CA THR A 512 7.28 -13.80 -10.82
C THR A 512 6.01 -14.60 -11.02
N CYS A 513 5.72 -14.91 -12.28
CA CYS A 513 4.65 -15.85 -12.59
C CYS A 513 5.08 -17.26 -12.18
N VAL A 514 4.27 -17.91 -11.35
CA VAL A 514 4.44 -19.30 -10.96
C VAL A 514 3.21 -20.10 -11.37
N ARG A 515 3.44 -21.33 -11.78
CA ARG A 515 2.36 -22.24 -12.17
C ARG A 515 1.46 -22.55 -10.98
N ARG A 516 0.14 -22.56 -11.20
CA ARG A 516 -0.83 -22.96 -10.18
C ARG A 516 -0.57 -24.40 -9.73
N PRO A 517 -0.76 -24.73 -8.45
CA PRO A 517 -0.36 -26.03 -7.89
C PRO A 517 -1.04 -27.24 -8.56
N ASN A 518 -2.24 -27.07 -9.08
CA ASN A 518 -3.10 -28.17 -9.59
C ASN A 518 -3.36 -28.11 -11.10
N ILE A 519 -2.59 -27.32 -11.86
CA ILE A 519 -2.71 -27.22 -13.32
C ILE A 519 -1.47 -27.77 -14.06
#